data_a3a92af8d2ad0e08cbde392f7b2ccd35
#
_entry.id   a3a92af8d2ad0e08cbde392f7b2ccd35
#
_cell.length_a   1.000
_cell.length_b   1.000
_cell.length_c   1.000
_cell.angle_alpha   90.00
_cell.angle_beta   90.00
_cell.angle_gamma   90.00
#
_symmetry.space_group_name_H-M   'P 1'
#
loop_
_entity.id
_entity.type
_entity.pdbx_description
1 polymer ?
#
loop_
_entity_poly.entity_id
_entity_poly.type
_entity_poly.pdbx_seq_one_letter_code
_entity_poly.pdbx_strand_id
1 'polypeptide(L)'
;MKKISVVILNWNGEAMLRQFLPSVIAYSEAEGVEICVADNASSDASCDVVRKEFPAVRLIELEENYGFAEGYNRALQQVDAEYVVLLNSDIEVTPHWLEPLRDFMEVHPEVAACQPKLLSQRNKEFFEYAGAAGGYIDRYGYPFCRGRIFETVEKDGGQYDTVMPVFWVSGAAFF
;
A
#
# COMPACT_ATOMS: atom_id res chain seq x y z
N MET A 1 -8.84 -0.87 20.17
CA MET A 1 -8.11 -0.16 19.08
C MET A 1 -7.22 -1.18 18.38
N LYS A 2 -7.22 -1.22 17.07
CA LYS A 2 -6.29 -2.06 16.29
C LYS A 2 -4.92 -1.41 16.28
N LYS A 3 -3.85 -2.22 16.25
CA LYS A 3 -2.50 -1.67 16.16
C LYS A 3 -2.20 -1.18 14.74
N ILE A 4 -2.58 -1.97 13.73
CA ILE A 4 -2.38 -1.65 12.32
C ILE A 4 -3.70 -1.88 11.57
N SER A 5 -4.05 -0.96 10.68
CA SER A 5 -5.11 -1.16 9.69
C SER A 5 -4.54 -1.01 8.28
N VAL A 6 -4.61 -2.08 7.49
CA VAL A 6 -4.27 -2.07 6.07
C VAL A 6 -5.52 -1.66 5.30
N VAL A 7 -5.50 -0.49 4.70
CA VAL A 7 -6.64 0.11 3.99
C VAL A 7 -6.37 0.10 2.50
N ILE A 8 -7.20 -0.61 1.76
CA ILE A 8 -7.15 -0.73 0.31
C ILE A 8 -8.30 0.08 -0.27
N LEU A 9 -7.99 1.18 -0.99
CA LEU A 9 -9.01 1.92 -1.72
C LEU A 9 -9.29 1.22 -3.05
N ASN A 10 -10.55 0.86 -3.27
CA ASN A 10 -11.00 0.14 -4.47
C ASN A 10 -12.04 0.94 -5.25
N TRP A 11 -11.92 0.93 -6.58
CA TRP A 11 -12.95 1.39 -7.49
C TRP A 11 -12.96 0.55 -8.77
N ASN A 12 -14.07 -0.19 -8.98
CA ASN A 12 -14.24 -1.12 -10.10
C ASN A 12 -13.05 -2.08 -10.27
N GLY A 13 -12.56 -2.61 -9.13
CA GLY A 13 -11.37 -3.45 -9.05
C GLY A 13 -11.65 -4.92 -8.76
N GLU A 14 -12.81 -5.48 -9.14
CA GLU A 14 -13.21 -6.87 -8.88
C GLU A 14 -12.10 -7.87 -9.20
N ALA A 15 -11.50 -7.75 -10.39
CA ALA A 15 -10.43 -8.66 -10.82
C ALA A 15 -9.15 -8.50 -9.98
N MET A 16 -8.80 -7.26 -9.61
CA MET A 16 -7.63 -6.97 -8.78
C MET A 16 -7.81 -7.50 -7.36
N LEU A 17 -8.98 -7.30 -6.77
CA LEU A 17 -9.29 -7.85 -5.44
C LEU A 17 -9.15 -9.37 -5.41
N ARG A 18 -9.70 -10.09 -6.39
CA ARG A 18 -9.53 -11.55 -6.47
C ARG A 18 -8.09 -12.00 -6.65
N GLN A 19 -7.30 -11.23 -7.39
CA GLN A 19 -5.91 -11.57 -7.68
C GLN A 19 -4.99 -11.29 -6.50
N PHE A 20 -5.10 -10.12 -5.85
CA PHE A 20 -4.10 -9.63 -4.92
C PHE A 20 -4.51 -9.72 -3.44
N LEU A 21 -5.79 -9.59 -3.11
CA LEU A 21 -6.27 -9.65 -1.74
C LEU A 21 -5.92 -10.95 -1.00
N PRO A 22 -5.87 -12.13 -1.65
CA PRO A 22 -5.41 -13.35 -0.98
C PRO A 22 -4.01 -13.25 -0.39
N SER A 23 -3.06 -12.62 -1.09
CA SER A 23 -1.70 -12.42 -0.56
C SER A 23 -1.69 -11.45 0.63
N VAL A 24 -2.48 -10.38 0.55
CA VAL A 24 -2.60 -9.41 1.65
C VAL A 24 -3.16 -10.09 2.90
N ILE A 25 -4.19 -10.92 2.77
CA ILE A 25 -4.76 -11.67 3.88
C ILE A 25 -3.71 -12.63 4.46
N ALA A 26 -3.11 -13.47 3.61
CA ALA A 26 -2.19 -14.51 4.05
C ALA A 26 -0.94 -13.98 4.76
N TYR A 27 -0.43 -12.81 4.35
CA TYR A 27 0.82 -12.26 4.88
C TYR A 27 0.64 -11.05 5.80
N SER A 28 -0.61 -10.71 6.14
CA SER A 28 -0.92 -9.67 7.13
C SER A 28 -1.71 -10.22 8.33
N GLU A 29 -1.91 -11.54 8.39
CA GLU A 29 -2.63 -12.19 9.50
C GLU A 29 -1.78 -12.20 10.76
N ALA A 30 -2.02 -11.22 11.64
CA ALA A 30 -1.37 -11.10 12.94
C ALA A 30 -2.33 -10.47 13.96
N GLU A 31 -2.07 -10.72 15.25
CA GLU A 31 -2.86 -10.12 16.31
C GLU A 31 -2.77 -8.58 16.25
N GLY A 32 -3.92 -7.93 16.27
CA GLY A 32 -4.02 -6.47 16.20
C GLY A 32 -3.97 -5.88 14.79
N VAL A 33 -3.85 -6.69 13.74
CA VAL A 33 -3.96 -6.23 12.35
C VAL A 33 -5.40 -6.36 11.85
N GLU A 34 -5.88 -5.34 11.15
CA GLU A 34 -7.15 -5.32 10.43
C GLU A 34 -6.89 -5.06 8.95
N ILE A 35 -7.61 -5.75 8.07
CA ILE A 35 -7.60 -5.46 6.63
C ILE A 35 -8.95 -4.86 6.28
N CYS A 36 -8.93 -3.69 5.63
CA CYS A 36 -10.10 -2.98 5.18
C CYS A 36 -10.04 -2.77 3.66
N VAL A 37 -11.12 -3.06 2.97
CA VAL A 37 -11.36 -2.57 1.60
C VAL A 37 -12.33 -1.41 1.70
N ALA A 38 -11.87 -0.22 1.29
CA ALA A 38 -12.71 0.96 1.15
C ALA A 38 -13.17 1.06 -0.31
N ASP A 39 -14.40 0.72 -0.54
CA ASP A 39 -15.01 0.77 -1.87
C ASP A 39 -15.50 2.18 -2.19
N ASN A 40 -14.94 2.76 -3.22
CA ASN A 40 -15.18 4.14 -3.66
C ASN A 40 -16.37 4.22 -4.65
N ALA A 41 -17.50 3.62 -4.25
CA ALA A 41 -18.73 3.49 -5.03
C ALA A 41 -18.51 2.75 -6.37
N SER A 42 -18.02 1.54 -6.30
CA SER A 42 -17.87 0.66 -7.47
C SER A 42 -19.24 0.28 -8.06
N SER A 43 -19.28 0.16 -9.37
CA SER A 43 -20.45 -0.31 -10.12
C SER A 43 -20.33 -1.76 -10.59
N ASP A 44 -19.16 -2.39 -10.40
CA ASP A 44 -18.90 -3.81 -10.66
C ASP A 44 -19.24 -4.69 -9.43
N ALA A 45 -18.83 -5.95 -9.45
CA ALA A 45 -19.09 -6.86 -8.34
C ALA A 45 -18.09 -6.76 -7.17
N SER A 46 -17.26 -5.70 -7.08
CA SER A 46 -16.22 -5.53 -6.04
C SER A 46 -16.74 -5.74 -4.62
N CYS A 47 -17.82 -5.06 -4.23
CA CYS A 47 -18.41 -5.20 -2.89
C CYS A 47 -18.91 -6.62 -2.61
N ASP A 48 -19.54 -7.25 -3.61
CA ASP A 48 -20.02 -8.61 -3.51
C ASP A 48 -18.89 -9.63 -3.34
N VAL A 49 -17.78 -9.41 -4.06
CA VAL A 49 -16.55 -10.22 -3.93
C VAL A 49 -16.01 -10.16 -2.51
N VAL A 50 -15.84 -8.95 -1.96
CA VAL A 50 -15.35 -8.80 -0.58
C VAL A 50 -16.27 -9.51 0.41
N ARG A 51 -17.60 -9.30 0.32
CA ARG A 51 -18.56 -9.90 1.26
C ARG A 51 -18.63 -11.42 1.19
N LYS A 52 -18.53 -11.99 -0.02
CA LYS A 52 -18.77 -13.42 -0.24
C LYS A 52 -17.49 -14.24 -0.20
N GLU A 53 -16.41 -13.73 -0.77
CA GLU A 53 -15.15 -14.47 -0.93
C GLU A 53 -14.14 -14.14 0.18
N PHE A 54 -14.22 -12.95 0.79
CA PHE A 54 -13.29 -12.48 1.82
C PHE A 54 -13.99 -11.96 3.08
N PRO A 55 -14.83 -12.75 3.75
CA PRO A 55 -15.67 -12.27 4.85
C PRO A 55 -14.92 -11.79 6.10
N ALA A 56 -13.63 -12.10 6.21
CA ALA A 56 -12.76 -11.60 7.28
C ALA A 56 -12.25 -10.17 7.03
N VAL A 57 -12.37 -9.68 5.81
CA VAL A 57 -11.96 -8.33 5.41
C VAL A 57 -13.10 -7.36 5.69
N ARG A 58 -12.80 -6.28 6.38
CA ARG A 58 -13.78 -5.22 6.62
C ARG A 58 -14.05 -4.46 5.33
N LEU A 59 -15.32 -4.34 4.96
CA LEU A 59 -15.75 -3.51 3.84
C LEU A 59 -16.25 -2.16 4.37
N ILE A 60 -15.72 -1.08 3.83
CA ILE A 60 -16.17 0.29 4.02
C ILE A 60 -16.73 0.76 2.68
N GLU A 61 -18.00 1.08 2.60
CA GLU A 61 -18.64 1.55 1.37
C GLU A 61 -18.80 3.06 1.42
N LEU A 62 -18.19 3.76 0.47
CA LEU A 62 -18.33 5.20 0.31
C LEU A 62 -19.54 5.49 -0.60
N GLU A 63 -20.17 6.64 -0.38
CA GLU A 63 -21.42 7.01 -1.05
C GLU A 63 -21.24 7.32 -2.55
N GLU A 64 -20.07 7.84 -2.93
CA GLU A 64 -19.72 8.17 -4.31
C GLU A 64 -18.21 8.02 -4.55
N ASN A 65 -17.75 8.08 -5.79
CA ASN A 65 -16.33 8.07 -6.11
C ASN A 65 -15.70 9.44 -5.83
N TYR A 66 -15.05 9.55 -4.69
CA TYR A 66 -14.33 10.75 -4.24
C TYR A 66 -12.92 10.90 -4.82
N GLY A 67 -12.51 10.02 -5.76
CA GLY A 67 -11.14 9.96 -6.24
C GLY A 67 -10.19 9.36 -5.22
N PHE A 68 -8.88 9.53 -5.43
CA PHE A 68 -7.87 8.84 -4.64
C PHE A 68 -7.70 9.43 -3.24
N ALA A 69 -7.32 10.70 -3.14
CA ALA A 69 -6.98 11.32 -1.86
C ALA A 69 -8.18 11.47 -0.92
N GLU A 70 -9.29 12.00 -1.42
CA GLU A 70 -10.50 12.19 -0.62
C GLU A 70 -11.15 10.84 -0.27
N GLY A 71 -11.09 9.83 -1.16
CA GLY A 71 -11.54 8.47 -0.87
C GLY A 71 -10.81 7.88 0.34
N TYR A 72 -9.48 7.98 0.38
CA TYR A 72 -8.72 7.57 1.56
C TYR A 72 -9.08 8.41 2.80
N ASN A 73 -9.17 9.72 2.69
CA ASN A 73 -9.53 10.58 3.83
C ASN A 73 -10.85 10.15 4.47
N ARG A 74 -11.86 9.84 3.67
CA ARG A 74 -13.17 9.37 4.16
C ARG A 74 -13.13 7.97 4.75
N ALA A 75 -12.38 7.08 4.14
CA ALA A 75 -12.19 5.73 4.66
C ALA A 75 -11.49 5.77 6.02
N LEU A 76 -10.44 6.58 6.17
CA LEU A 76 -9.66 6.71 7.41
C LEU A 76 -10.47 7.28 8.57
N GLN A 77 -11.49 8.09 8.34
CA GLN A 77 -12.41 8.54 9.38
C GLN A 77 -13.19 7.41 10.05
N GLN A 78 -13.26 6.26 9.40
CA GLN A 78 -13.95 5.06 9.90
C GLN A 78 -12.97 4.01 10.47
N VAL A 79 -11.68 4.30 10.49
CA VAL A 79 -10.61 3.40 10.95
C VAL A 79 -10.11 3.86 12.32
N ASP A 80 -10.04 2.93 13.27
CA ASP A 80 -9.48 3.15 14.62
C ASP A 80 -8.24 2.26 14.80
N ALA A 81 -7.08 2.78 14.41
CA ALA A 81 -5.79 2.10 14.50
C ALA A 81 -4.67 3.07 14.87
N GLU A 82 -3.62 2.55 15.50
CA GLU A 82 -2.41 3.32 15.84
C GLU A 82 -1.60 3.63 14.57
N TYR A 83 -1.48 2.65 13.68
CA TYR A 83 -0.82 2.77 12.39
C TYR A 83 -1.81 2.45 11.26
N VAL A 84 -1.66 3.14 10.16
CA VAL A 84 -2.44 2.90 8.95
C VAL A 84 -1.51 2.64 7.78
N VAL A 85 -1.81 1.60 7.02
CA VAL A 85 -1.14 1.32 5.74
C VAL A 85 -2.11 1.61 4.61
N LEU A 86 -1.77 2.55 3.72
CA LEU A 86 -2.47 2.74 2.47
C LEU A 86 -1.87 1.80 1.44
N LEU A 87 -2.67 0.92 0.88
CA LEU A 87 -2.23 -0.10 -0.07
C LEU A 87 -3.11 -0.07 -1.32
N ASN A 88 -2.50 -0.01 -2.49
CA ASN A 88 -3.26 -0.14 -3.72
C ASN A 88 -3.82 -1.55 -3.91
N SER A 89 -4.94 -1.66 -4.61
CA SER A 89 -5.62 -2.93 -4.86
C SER A 89 -4.89 -3.88 -5.81
N ASP A 90 -3.83 -3.40 -6.49
CA ASP A 90 -2.99 -4.16 -7.43
C ASP A 90 -1.60 -4.53 -6.89
N ILE A 91 -1.43 -4.48 -5.58
CA ILE A 91 -0.17 -4.84 -4.92
C ILE A 91 -0.20 -6.28 -4.41
N GLU A 92 0.79 -7.07 -4.83
CA GLU A 92 1.12 -8.38 -4.24
C GLU A 92 2.11 -8.17 -3.10
N VAL A 93 1.71 -8.53 -1.88
CA VAL A 93 2.60 -8.47 -0.72
C VAL A 93 3.31 -9.81 -0.50
N THR A 94 4.44 -9.77 0.21
CA THR A 94 5.28 -10.94 0.50
C THR A 94 5.23 -11.30 2.00
N PRO A 95 5.65 -12.51 2.40
CA PRO A 95 5.79 -12.85 3.81
C PRO A 95 6.61 -11.80 4.57
N HIS A 96 6.18 -11.48 5.79
CA HIS A 96 6.88 -10.53 6.68
C HIS A 96 7.05 -9.10 6.14
N TRP A 97 6.11 -8.62 5.32
CA TRP A 97 6.19 -7.28 4.77
C TRP A 97 5.82 -6.16 5.76
N LEU A 98 4.95 -6.46 6.75
CA LEU A 98 4.47 -5.48 7.74
C LEU A 98 5.38 -5.31 8.94
N GLU A 99 5.92 -6.41 9.46
CA GLU A 99 6.64 -6.42 10.72
C GLU A 99 7.88 -5.51 10.72
N PRO A 100 8.74 -5.53 9.67
CA PRO A 100 9.89 -4.63 9.64
C PRO A 100 9.52 -3.15 9.61
N LEU A 101 8.41 -2.80 8.93
CA LEU A 101 7.92 -1.43 8.84
C LEU A 101 7.39 -0.96 10.21
N ARG A 102 6.54 -1.79 10.84
CA ARG A 102 6.05 -1.54 12.20
C ARG A 102 7.20 -1.37 13.19
N ASP A 103 8.11 -2.34 13.24
CA ASP A 103 9.20 -2.35 14.21
C ASP A 103 10.11 -1.14 14.02
N PHE A 104 10.31 -0.71 12.79
CA PHE A 104 11.03 0.53 12.47
C PHE A 104 10.30 1.76 13.00
N MET A 105 9.00 1.90 12.73
CA MET A 105 8.20 3.05 13.19
C MET A 105 8.12 3.12 14.72
N GLU A 106 8.05 1.96 15.41
CA GLU A 106 8.00 1.92 16.88
C GLU A 106 9.26 2.46 17.56
N VAL A 107 10.44 2.26 16.96
CA VAL A 107 11.70 2.75 17.51
C VAL A 107 12.13 4.11 16.99
N HIS A 108 11.41 4.63 16.00
CA HIS A 108 11.66 5.93 15.35
C HIS A 108 10.42 6.84 15.36
N PRO A 109 10.03 7.37 16.52
CA PRO A 109 8.81 8.19 16.65
C PRO A 109 8.88 9.51 15.87
N GLU A 110 10.06 9.91 15.39
CA GLU A 110 10.26 11.07 14.51
C GLU A 110 9.89 10.80 13.04
N VAL A 111 9.72 9.52 12.65
CA VAL A 111 9.35 9.14 11.29
C VAL A 111 7.84 9.19 11.12
N ALA A 112 7.38 9.98 10.18
CA ALA A 112 5.95 10.16 9.91
C ALA A 112 5.40 9.10 8.94
N ALA A 113 6.23 8.55 8.06
CA ALA A 113 5.82 7.55 7.09
C ALA A 113 7.03 6.75 6.57
N CYS A 114 6.79 5.52 6.15
CA CYS A 114 7.79 4.71 5.46
C CYS A 114 7.16 3.87 4.35
N GLN A 115 7.99 3.31 3.47
CA GLN A 115 7.55 2.38 2.42
C GLN A 115 8.54 1.23 2.27
N PRO A 116 8.09 0.04 1.86
CA PRO A 116 8.98 -1.03 1.41
C PRO A 116 9.54 -0.73 0.01
N LYS A 117 10.52 -1.51 -0.44
CA LYS A 117 10.85 -1.57 -1.86
C LYS A 117 9.65 -2.12 -2.66
N LEU A 118 9.38 -1.50 -3.80
CA LEU A 118 8.36 -1.94 -4.73
C LEU A 118 9.02 -2.50 -5.98
N LEU A 119 8.75 -3.77 -6.26
CA LEU A 119 9.25 -4.46 -7.44
C LEU A 119 8.15 -4.59 -8.48
N SER A 120 8.54 -4.65 -9.74
CA SER A 120 7.59 -4.87 -10.84
C SER A 120 6.92 -6.23 -10.71
N GLN A 121 5.59 -6.26 -10.68
CA GLN A 121 4.83 -7.50 -10.64
C GLN A 121 5.07 -8.38 -11.89
N ARG A 122 5.30 -7.75 -13.05
CA ARG A 122 5.57 -8.45 -14.33
C ARG A 122 7.00 -8.98 -14.44
N ASN A 123 7.95 -8.29 -13.82
CA ASN A 123 9.36 -8.68 -13.83
C ASN A 123 9.98 -8.42 -12.46
N LYS A 124 9.82 -9.38 -11.55
CA LYS A 124 10.17 -9.26 -10.12
C LYS A 124 11.67 -9.04 -9.85
N GLU A 125 12.51 -9.06 -10.87
CA GLU A 125 13.93 -8.70 -10.75
C GLU A 125 14.19 -7.18 -10.88
N PHE A 126 13.20 -6.40 -11.29
CA PHE A 126 13.31 -4.95 -11.48
C PHE A 126 12.42 -4.18 -10.53
N PHE A 127 12.83 -2.95 -10.22
CA PHE A 127 11.99 -2.05 -9.45
C PHE A 127 10.68 -1.71 -10.19
N GLU A 128 9.67 -1.36 -9.41
CA GLU A 128 8.42 -0.83 -9.95
C GLU A 128 8.65 0.60 -10.48
N TYR A 129 7.93 0.96 -11.56
CA TYR A 129 8.14 2.21 -12.27
C TYR A 129 7.80 3.46 -11.43
N ALA A 130 6.69 3.44 -10.68
CA ALA A 130 6.14 4.65 -10.06
C ALA A 130 6.58 4.88 -8.61
N GLY A 131 7.13 3.89 -7.92
CA GLY A 131 7.47 4.00 -6.50
C GLY A 131 8.83 3.45 -6.13
N ALA A 132 9.29 2.45 -6.85
CA ALA A 132 10.60 1.83 -6.67
C ALA A 132 11.03 1.71 -5.18
N ALA A 133 12.16 2.31 -4.78
CA ALA A 133 12.69 2.27 -3.42
C ALA A 133 12.65 3.65 -2.73
N GLY A 134 11.60 4.44 -2.98
CA GLY A 134 11.42 5.78 -2.43
C GLY A 134 11.89 6.89 -3.34
N GLY A 135 11.43 8.10 -3.09
CA GLY A 135 11.60 9.22 -3.99
C GLY A 135 12.40 10.38 -3.43
N TYR A 136 12.98 11.11 -4.35
CA TYR A 136 13.72 12.34 -4.12
C TYR A 136 13.20 13.48 -5.00
N ILE A 137 13.68 14.65 -4.74
CA ILE A 137 13.48 15.82 -5.58
C ILE A 137 14.84 16.48 -5.84
N ASP A 138 15.08 16.91 -7.07
CA ASP A 138 16.30 17.62 -7.40
C ASP A 138 16.21 19.12 -7.02
N ARG A 139 17.30 19.85 -7.20
CA ARG A 139 17.37 21.30 -6.90
C ARG A 139 16.44 22.17 -7.76
N TYR A 140 15.90 21.63 -8.83
CA TYR A 140 14.97 22.33 -9.73
C TYR A 140 13.50 21.94 -9.50
N GLY A 141 13.24 21.02 -8.54
CA GLY A 141 11.90 20.56 -8.22
C GLY A 141 11.44 19.35 -9.02
N TYR A 142 12.31 18.68 -9.78
CA TYR A 142 11.96 17.46 -10.51
C TYR A 142 12.02 16.24 -9.60
N PRO A 143 10.92 15.46 -9.48
CA PRO A 143 10.90 14.22 -8.70
C PRO A 143 11.58 13.08 -9.46
N PHE A 144 12.29 12.22 -8.72
CA PHE A 144 12.87 10.99 -9.24
C PHE A 144 12.87 9.90 -8.15
N CYS A 145 13.04 8.64 -8.53
CA CYS A 145 13.00 7.50 -7.61
C CYS A 145 14.36 6.83 -7.50
N ARG A 146 14.63 6.25 -6.32
CA ARG A 146 15.67 5.23 -6.19
C ARG A 146 15.21 3.99 -6.96
N GLY A 147 16.03 3.54 -7.90
CA GLY A 147 15.69 2.41 -8.77
C GLY A 147 15.07 2.80 -10.12
N ARG A 148 14.80 4.10 -10.35
CA ARG A 148 14.33 4.57 -11.67
C ARG A 148 14.70 6.04 -11.94
N ILE A 149 15.24 6.29 -13.12
CA ILE A 149 15.44 7.64 -13.66
C ILE A 149 14.85 7.65 -15.08
N PHE A 150 13.83 8.47 -15.31
CA PHE A 150 13.06 8.49 -16.56
C PHE A 150 12.59 7.08 -16.96
N GLU A 151 12.92 6.64 -18.16
CA GLU A 151 12.57 5.33 -18.69
C GLU A 151 13.53 4.20 -18.25
N THR A 152 14.62 4.54 -17.57
CA THR A 152 15.58 3.55 -17.09
C THR A 152 15.15 3.04 -15.73
N VAL A 153 14.73 1.78 -15.67
CA VAL A 153 14.40 1.05 -14.44
C VAL A 153 15.57 0.13 -14.10
N GLU A 154 16.03 0.19 -12.86
CA GLU A 154 17.15 -0.64 -12.39
C GLU A 154 16.67 -2.06 -12.04
N LYS A 155 17.59 -3.02 -12.18
CA LYS A 155 17.44 -4.33 -11.58
C LYS A 155 17.73 -4.24 -10.07
N ASP A 156 16.92 -4.93 -9.24
CA ASP A 156 17.20 -5.05 -7.82
C ASP A 156 18.33 -6.05 -7.58
N GLY A 157 19.48 -5.53 -7.19
CA GLY A 157 20.66 -6.29 -6.76
C GLY A 157 20.95 -6.15 -5.27
N GLY A 158 19.98 -5.65 -4.48
CA GLY A 158 20.15 -5.34 -3.06
C GLY A 158 20.78 -3.97 -2.80
N GLN A 159 20.98 -3.14 -3.83
CA GLN A 159 21.61 -1.83 -3.71
C GLN A 159 20.83 -0.84 -2.82
N TYR A 160 19.54 -1.11 -2.58
CA TYR A 160 18.65 -0.28 -1.76
C TYR A 160 18.05 -1.04 -0.56
N ASP A 161 18.76 -2.04 -0.02
CA ASP A 161 18.31 -2.80 1.16
C ASP A 161 18.50 -2.06 2.49
N THR A 162 19.21 -0.93 2.47
CA THR A 162 19.41 -0.11 3.66
C THR A 162 18.30 0.91 3.84
N VAL A 163 17.86 1.08 5.09
CA VAL A 163 16.93 2.16 5.46
C VAL A 163 17.59 3.50 5.21
N MET A 164 16.88 4.39 4.53
CA MET A 164 17.34 5.76 4.23
C MET A 164 16.19 6.75 4.27
N PRO A 165 16.43 7.99 4.72
CA PRO A 165 15.48 9.07 4.55
C PRO A 165 15.21 9.35 3.07
N VAL A 166 13.95 9.52 2.72
CA VAL A 166 13.49 9.86 1.37
C VAL A 166 12.66 11.15 1.42
N PHE A 167 12.51 11.83 0.28
CA PHE A 167 11.71 13.04 0.22
C PHE A 167 10.20 12.75 0.13
N TRP A 168 9.83 11.64 -0.49
CA TRP A 168 8.45 11.17 -0.59
C TRP A 168 8.38 9.64 -0.64
N VAL A 169 7.26 9.12 -0.21
CA VAL A 169 6.90 7.69 -0.27
C VAL A 169 5.78 7.49 -1.29
N SER A 170 5.73 6.29 -1.89
CA SER A 170 4.72 5.94 -2.88
C SER A 170 3.39 5.62 -2.20
N GLY A 171 2.30 6.15 -2.73
CA GLY A 171 0.95 5.77 -2.32
C GLY A 171 0.56 4.32 -2.68
N ALA A 172 1.39 3.58 -3.40
CA ALA A 172 1.14 2.18 -3.72
C ALA A 172 1.23 1.26 -2.49
N ALA A 173 2.19 1.56 -1.57
CA ALA A 173 2.32 0.90 -0.26
C ALA A 173 2.94 1.89 0.73
N PHE A 174 2.10 2.59 1.45
CA PHE A 174 2.43 3.70 2.34
C PHE A 174 2.07 3.35 3.78
N PHE A 175 3.09 3.17 4.64
CA PHE A 175 2.92 2.87 6.06
C PHE A 175 3.07 4.15 6.89
#